data_a17115f19019d395f48d43249d1dcf59
#
_entry.id   a17115f19019d395f48d43249d1dcf59
#
_cell.length_a   1.000
_cell.length_b   1.000
_cell.length_c   1.000
_cell.angle_alpha   90.00
_cell.angle_beta   90.00
_cell.angle_gamma   90.00
#
_symmetry.space_group_name_H-M   'P 1'
#
loop_
_entity.id
_entity.type
_entity.pdbx_description
1 polymer ?
#
loop_
_entity_poly.entity_id
_entity_poly.type
_entity_poly.pdbx_seq_one_letter_code
_entity_poly.pdbx_strand_id
1 'polypeptide(L)'
;YGIFNFVNNVVYNWVHRSADGGDYRAMFNMINNYYKPGPLTPRDSPVGHRILKPEAGRSKLDYKVYGRVFADGNVMEGYPEITKDNWAGGIQIETQKDTEGYTEQMRTYQPFVMPYINIMSANDAYDYVLKYVGANIPCRDIVDERVIEEVKTGQAYYEKKLPKDAYGDKWGLAPKSQD
;
A
#
# COMPACT_ATOMS: atom_id res chain seq x y z
N TYR A 1 11.38 -17.92 -5.33
CA TYR A 1 9.97 -17.58 -5.26
C TYR A 1 9.65 -17.21 -3.83
N GLY A 2 9.02 -16.04 -3.61
CA GLY A 2 8.75 -15.53 -2.28
C GLY A 2 7.27 -15.23 -2.09
N ILE A 3 6.84 -15.37 -0.85
CA ILE A 3 5.54 -14.87 -0.39
C ILE A 3 5.79 -13.52 0.25
N PHE A 4 5.11 -12.49 -0.23
CA PHE A 4 5.12 -11.17 0.37
C PHE A 4 3.89 -11.03 1.29
N ASN A 5 4.14 -10.91 2.59
CA ASN A 5 3.09 -10.71 3.57
C ASN A 5 3.03 -9.23 3.96
N PHE A 6 1.95 -8.57 3.59
CA PHE A 6 1.65 -7.19 3.95
C PHE A 6 0.36 -7.18 4.76
N VAL A 7 0.52 -7.14 6.07
CA VAL A 7 -0.56 -7.41 7.03
C VAL A 7 -0.55 -6.36 8.13
N ASN A 8 -1.70 -5.80 8.43
CA ASN A 8 -1.91 -4.81 9.48
C ASN A 8 -1.02 -3.54 9.39
N ASN A 9 -0.81 -3.06 8.19
CA ASN A 9 -0.09 -1.81 7.96
C ASN A 9 -1.06 -0.65 7.76
N VAL A 10 -0.57 0.56 8.00
CA VAL A 10 -1.23 1.81 7.61
C VAL A 10 -0.45 2.44 6.47
N VAL A 11 -1.14 2.70 5.36
CA VAL A 11 -0.58 3.37 4.18
C VAL A 11 -1.26 4.72 4.05
N TYR A 12 -0.48 5.78 4.09
CA TYR A 12 -1.00 7.14 4.07
C TYR A 12 -0.39 7.99 2.95
N ASN A 13 -1.23 8.81 2.31
CA ASN A 13 -0.84 9.94 1.46
C ASN A 13 0.14 9.58 0.33
N TRP A 14 -0.06 8.45 -0.35
CA TRP A 14 0.77 8.05 -1.47
C TRP A 14 0.56 8.95 -2.70
N VAL A 15 1.64 9.31 -3.36
CA VAL A 15 1.63 10.23 -4.52
C VAL A 15 1.51 9.48 -5.84
N HIS A 16 2.20 8.36 -5.95
CA HIS A 16 2.31 7.63 -7.21
C HIS A 16 1.81 6.19 -7.12
N ARG A 17 2.20 5.46 -6.07
CA ARG A 17 1.87 4.04 -5.91
C ARG A 17 1.75 3.70 -4.43
N SER A 18 0.77 2.89 -4.08
CA SER A 18 0.70 2.23 -2.77
C SER A 18 1.58 0.97 -2.77
N ALA A 19 1.33 0.08 -3.74
CA ALA A 19 2.18 -1.06 -4.03
C ALA A 19 2.02 -1.45 -5.51
N ASP A 20 3.09 -1.88 -6.15
CA ASP A 20 3.04 -2.46 -7.49
C ASP A 20 4.21 -3.41 -7.76
N GLY A 21 4.16 -4.09 -8.89
CA GLY A 21 5.23 -4.94 -9.37
C GLY A 21 5.07 -6.39 -8.91
N GLY A 22 6.20 -6.99 -8.63
CA GLY A 22 6.33 -8.42 -8.52
C GLY A 22 6.55 -9.08 -9.87
N ASP A 23 7.21 -10.19 -9.90
CA ASP A 23 7.31 -11.01 -11.10
C ASP A 23 6.14 -12.00 -11.19
N TYR A 24 6.09 -12.70 -12.28
CA TYR A 24 5.04 -13.66 -12.62
C TYR A 24 4.93 -14.86 -11.67
N ARG A 25 5.74 -14.98 -10.64
CA ARG A 25 5.66 -16.00 -9.60
C ARG A 25 5.55 -15.44 -8.20
N ALA A 26 5.42 -14.13 -8.09
CA ALA A 26 5.22 -13.48 -6.81
C ALA A 26 3.87 -13.90 -6.20
N MET A 27 3.86 -14.14 -4.92
CA MET A 27 2.66 -14.43 -4.14
C MET A 27 2.48 -13.34 -3.09
N PHE A 28 1.29 -12.80 -3.01
CA PHE A 28 0.99 -11.67 -2.12
C PHE A 28 -0.13 -12.05 -1.16
N ASN A 29 0.09 -11.80 0.12
CA ASN A 29 -0.94 -11.69 1.14
C ASN A 29 -1.10 -10.21 1.51
N MET A 30 -2.19 -9.60 1.07
CA MET A 30 -2.57 -8.21 1.39
C MET A 30 -3.75 -8.27 2.35
N ILE A 31 -3.49 -8.24 3.66
CA ILE A 31 -4.49 -8.58 4.67
C ILE A 31 -4.65 -7.47 5.69
N ASN A 32 -5.89 -7.03 5.88
CA ASN A 32 -6.28 -6.13 6.96
C ASN A 32 -5.38 -4.89 7.10
N ASN A 33 -4.98 -4.30 5.97
CA ASN A 33 -4.27 -3.04 5.95
C ASN A 33 -5.24 -1.86 5.86
N TYR A 34 -4.86 -0.73 6.41
CA TYR A 34 -5.63 0.50 6.33
C TYR A 34 -4.98 1.47 5.34
N TYR A 35 -5.69 1.82 4.29
CA TYR A 35 -5.26 2.78 3.28
C TYR A 35 -6.02 4.09 3.47
N LYS A 36 -5.30 5.15 3.79
CA LYS A 36 -5.85 6.50 3.98
C LYS A 36 -5.30 7.45 2.94
N PRO A 37 -6.06 7.74 1.87
CA PRO A 37 -5.66 8.73 0.89
C PRO A 37 -5.51 10.11 1.56
N GLY A 38 -4.37 10.77 1.34
CA GLY A 38 -4.08 12.09 1.89
C GLY A 38 -4.17 13.21 0.84
N PRO A 39 -3.69 14.41 1.17
CA PRO A 39 -3.75 15.58 0.29
C PRO A 39 -3.00 15.43 -1.03
N LEU A 40 -1.95 14.63 -1.06
CA LEU A 40 -1.14 14.39 -2.26
C LEU A 40 -1.59 13.16 -3.06
N THR A 41 -2.50 12.36 -2.52
CA THR A 41 -3.00 11.17 -3.21
C THR A 41 -3.90 11.59 -4.37
N PRO A 42 -3.61 11.15 -5.61
CA PRO A 42 -4.35 11.56 -6.81
C PRO A 42 -5.74 10.91 -6.84
N ARG A 43 -6.76 11.64 -6.40
CA ARG A 43 -8.14 11.15 -6.26
C ARG A 43 -8.87 10.95 -7.58
N ASP A 44 -8.40 11.58 -8.63
CA ASP A 44 -8.94 11.59 -10.00
C ASP A 44 -8.40 10.45 -10.88
N SER A 45 -7.62 9.57 -10.32
CA SER A 45 -7.01 8.45 -11.04
C SER A 45 -7.11 7.13 -10.27
N PRO A 46 -6.97 5.98 -10.95
CA PRO A 46 -6.98 4.67 -10.28
C PRO A 46 -5.93 4.51 -9.18
N VAL A 47 -4.85 5.30 -9.23
CA VAL A 47 -3.81 5.32 -8.19
C VAL A 47 -4.38 5.70 -6.82
N GLY A 48 -5.40 6.56 -6.81
CA GLY A 48 -6.00 7.09 -5.58
C GLY A 48 -6.69 6.06 -4.69
N HIS A 49 -7.03 4.90 -5.24
CA HIS A 49 -7.69 3.82 -4.53
C HIS A 49 -7.03 2.46 -4.75
N ARG A 50 -5.75 2.46 -5.13
CA ARG A 50 -4.99 1.25 -5.39
C ARG A 50 -4.51 0.61 -4.09
N ILE A 51 -4.77 -0.67 -3.92
CA ILE A 51 -4.13 -1.52 -2.92
C ILE A 51 -2.85 -2.12 -3.48
N LEU A 52 -2.96 -2.78 -4.64
CA LEU A 52 -1.83 -3.40 -5.32
C LEU A 52 -2.05 -3.37 -6.84
N LYS A 53 -0.97 -3.16 -7.58
CA LYS A 53 -0.93 -3.35 -9.03
C LYS A 53 0.02 -4.50 -9.37
N PRO A 54 -0.46 -5.75 -9.37
CA PRO A 54 0.38 -6.87 -9.73
C PRO A 54 0.71 -6.84 -11.22
N GLU A 55 1.92 -7.27 -11.56
CA GLU A 55 2.31 -7.43 -12.96
C GLU A 55 1.63 -8.64 -13.60
N ALA A 56 1.24 -8.47 -14.87
CA ALA A 56 0.76 -9.53 -15.72
C ALA A 56 1.30 -9.36 -17.15
N GLY A 57 1.80 -10.44 -17.74
CA GLY A 57 2.18 -10.46 -19.14
C GLY A 57 3.48 -9.73 -19.54
N ARG A 58 4.26 -9.22 -18.61
CA ARG A 58 5.58 -8.63 -18.88
C ARG A 58 6.71 -9.65 -18.99
N SER A 59 6.44 -10.87 -18.63
CA SER A 59 7.42 -11.94 -18.70
C SER A 59 7.91 -12.16 -20.12
N LYS A 60 9.22 -12.29 -20.29
CA LYS A 60 9.85 -12.73 -21.55
C LYS A 60 9.90 -14.25 -21.68
N LEU A 61 9.28 -14.97 -20.76
CA LEU A 61 9.23 -16.42 -20.78
C LEU A 61 8.20 -16.90 -21.81
N ASP A 62 8.47 -18.05 -22.41
CA ASP A 62 7.60 -18.68 -23.42
C ASP A 62 6.31 -19.24 -22.83
N TYR A 63 6.14 -19.21 -21.50
CA TYR A 63 4.95 -19.67 -20.82
C TYR A 63 4.33 -18.57 -19.96
N LYS A 64 3.01 -18.55 -19.93
CA LYS A 64 2.24 -17.59 -19.14
C LYS A 64 2.20 -18.05 -17.68
N VAL A 65 2.94 -17.36 -16.82
CA VAL A 65 2.89 -17.52 -15.36
C VAL A 65 2.51 -16.20 -14.76
N TYR A 66 1.57 -16.23 -13.84
CA TYR A 66 1.06 -15.02 -13.18
C TYR A 66 1.36 -15.07 -11.70
N GLY A 67 1.68 -13.90 -11.14
CA GLY A 67 1.66 -13.71 -9.70
C GLY A 67 0.26 -14.02 -9.14
N ARG A 68 0.21 -14.41 -7.89
CA ARG A 68 -1.04 -14.76 -7.21
C ARG A 68 -1.25 -13.85 -6.02
N VAL A 69 -2.48 -13.40 -5.83
CA VAL A 69 -2.83 -12.40 -4.82
C VAL A 69 -4.00 -12.90 -3.98
N PHE A 70 -3.79 -12.96 -2.69
CA PHE A 70 -4.83 -12.97 -1.69
C PHE A 70 -4.96 -11.54 -1.14
N ALA A 71 -6.14 -10.94 -1.26
CA ALA A 71 -6.43 -9.61 -0.74
C ALA A 71 -7.80 -9.62 -0.07
N ASP A 72 -7.81 -9.40 1.23
CA ASP A 72 -9.03 -9.43 2.03
C ASP A 72 -8.92 -8.55 3.28
N GLY A 73 -10.04 -8.01 3.72
CA GLY A 73 -10.16 -7.21 4.94
C GLY A 73 -9.42 -5.86 4.91
N ASN A 74 -8.87 -5.44 3.76
CA ASN A 74 -8.24 -4.14 3.67
C ASN A 74 -9.29 -3.04 3.61
N VAL A 75 -9.09 -1.98 4.40
CA VAL A 75 -9.91 -0.77 4.36
C VAL A 75 -9.29 0.26 3.43
N MET A 76 -10.09 0.77 2.50
CA MET A 76 -9.74 1.91 1.65
C MET A 76 -10.65 3.08 2.02
N GLU A 77 -10.11 4.02 2.81
CA GLU A 77 -10.87 5.16 3.31
C GLU A 77 -11.44 6.01 2.16
N GLY A 78 -12.75 6.26 2.22
CA GLY A 78 -13.46 7.00 1.16
C GLY A 78 -13.93 6.13 -0.02
N TYR A 79 -13.66 4.81 -0.02
CA TYR A 79 -14.06 3.89 -1.08
C TYR A 79 -14.71 2.62 -0.48
N PRO A 80 -15.99 2.69 -0.08
CA PRO A 80 -16.67 1.60 0.62
C PRO A 80 -16.78 0.32 -0.22
N GLU A 81 -16.91 0.41 -1.54
CA GLU A 81 -17.00 -0.76 -2.40
C GLU A 81 -15.68 -1.54 -2.42
N ILE A 82 -14.54 -0.85 -2.41
CA ILE A 82 -13.22 -1.48 -2.34
C ILE A 82 -12.98 -2.07 -0.95
N THR A 83 -13.45 -1.41 0.09
CA THR A 83 -13.40 -1.93 1.46
C THR A 83 -14.21 -3.22 1.60
N LYS A 84 -15.36 -3.29 0.95
CA LYS A 84 -16.23 -4.47 0.95
C LYS A 84 -15.66 -5.63 0.14
N ASP A 85 -15.09 -5.35 -1.01
CA ASP A 85 -14.36 -6.32 -1.85
C ASP A 85 -13.10 -5.65 -2.41
N ASN A 86 -11.94 -6.02 -1.90
CA ASN A 86 -10.67 -5.42 -2.32
C ASN A 86 -10.38 -5.61 -3.82
N TRP A 87 -11.03 -6.57 -4.47
CA TRP A 87 -10.94 -6.79 -5.91
C TRP A 87 -11.84 -5.88 -6.74
N ALA A 88 -12.77 -5.18 -6.12
CA ALA A 88 -13.64 -4.21 -6.80
C ALA A 88 -12.94 -2.88 -7.13
N GLY A 89 -11.69 -2.94 -7.60
CA GLY A 89 -10.88 -1.79 -8.02
C GLY A 89 -9.65 -1.50 -7.16
N GLY A 90 -9.48 -2.18 -6.02
CA GLY A 90 -8.26 -2.06 -5.20
C GLY A 90 -7.09 -2.84 -5.78
N ILE A 91 -7.33 -4.03 -6.30
CA ILE A 91 -6.34 -4.80 -7.05
C ILE A 91 -6.47 -4.43 -8.54
N GLN A 92 -5.43 -3.79 -9.08
CA GLN A 92 -5.42 -3.23 -10.44
C GLN A 92 -4.37 -3.93 -11.28
N ILE A 93 -4.77 -5.02 -11.95
CA ILE A 93 -3.86 -5.85 -12.74
C ILE A 93 -3.27 -5.05 -13.89
N GLU A 94 -1.93 -5.05 -14.00
CA GLU A 94 -1.27 -4.48 -15.15
C GLU A 94 -1.30 -5.45 -16.32
N THR A 95 -2.00 -5.06 -17.38
CA THR A 95 -2.03 -5.82 -18.62
C THR A 95 -1.63 -4.93 -19.80
N GLN A 96 -0.97 -5.50 -20.78
CA GLN A 96 -0.61 -4.74 -21.98
C GLN A 96 -1.67 -4.79 -23.07
N LYS A 97 -2.50 -5.81 -23.12
CA LYS A 97 -3.42 -6.01 -24.26
C LYS A 97 -4.76 -6.66 -23.92
N ASP A 98 -4.85 -7.46 -22.86
CA ASP A 98 -6.03 -8.25 -22.56
C ASP A 98 -6.12 -8.52 -21.07
N THR A 99 -7.22 -8.08 -20.47
CA THR A 99 -7.50 -8.31 -19.04
C THR A 99 -8.38 -9.54 -18.83
N GLU A 100 -8.89 -10.15 -19.91
CA GLU A 100 -9.83 -11.24 -19.82
C GLU A 100 -9.18 -12.47 -19.19
N GLY A 101 -9.76 -12.96 -18.10
CA GLY A 101 -9.26 -14.13 -17.37
C GLY A 101 -8.08 -13.90 -16.44
N TYR A 102 -7.41 -12.75 -16.44
CA TYR A 102 -6.29 -12.51 -15.51
C TYR A 102 -6.73 -12.49 -14.05
N THR A 103 -7.88 -11.89 -13.77
CA THR A 103 -8.42 -11.85 -12.41
C THR A 103 -8.61 -13.26 -11.85
N GLU A 104 -9.20 -14.15 -12.62
CA GLU A 104 -9.43 -15.55 -12.24
C GLU A 104 -8.13 -16.31 -11.99
N GLN A 105 -7.09 -16.00 -12.75
CA GLN A 105 -5.78 -16.64 -12.63
C GLN A 105 -4.96 -16.11 -11.45
N MET A 106 -5.10 -14.83 -11.13
CA MET A 106 -4.31 -14.16 -10.09
C MET A 106 -4.98 -14.16 -8.73
N ARG A 107 -6.31 -14.10 -8.67
CA ARG A 107 -7.06 -14.09 -7.42
C ARG A 107 -6.95 -15.42 -6.69
N THR A 108 -6.68 -15.40 -5.40
CA THR A 108 -6.81 -16.55 -4.51
C THR A 108 -7.82 -16.22 -3.41
N TYR A 109 -8.54 -17.27 -3.00
CA TYR A 109 -9.58 -17.17 -1.97
C TYR A 109 -9.09 -17.64 -0.60
N GLN A 110 -7.84 -18.07 -0.53
CA GLN A 110 -7.17 -18.47 0.70
C GLN A 110 -5.79 -17.82 0.74
N PRO A 111 -5.34 -17.37 1.92
CA PRO A 111 -4.01 -16.81 2.07
C PRO A 111 -2.93 -17.85 1.82
N PHE A 112 -1.80 -17.42 1.34
CA PHE A 112 -0.59 -18.23 1.30
C PHE A 112 -0.05 -18.46 2.72
N VAL A 113 0.65 -19.56 2.89
CA VAL A 113 1.28 -19.89 4.17
C VAL A 113 2.19 -18.74 4.62
N MET A 114 2.01 -18.30 5.84
CA MET A 114 2.80 -17.25 6.46
C MET A 114 3.14 -17.63 7.91
N PRO A 115 4.17 -17.04 8.50
CA PRO A 115 4.45 -17.19 9.93
C PRO A 115 3.22 -16.81 10.77
N TYR A 116 3.11 -17.41 11.95
CA TYR A 116 2.06 -17.01 12.88
C TYR A 116 2.24 -15.55 13.29
N ILE A 117 1.23 -14.76 13.04
CA ILE A 117 1.12 -13.36 13.49
C ILE A 117 -0.28 -13.13 14.04
N ASN A 118 -0.40 -12.24 15.01
CA ASN A 118 -1.71 -11.81 15.51
C ASN A 118 -2.31 -10.83 14.51
N ILE A 119 -3.30 -11.27 13.74
CA ILE A 119 -3.97 -10.45 12.73
C ILE A 119 -5.14 -9.72 13.39
N MET A 120 -5.08 -8.39 13.35
CA MET A 120 -6.15 -7.50 13.79
C MET A 120 -7.05 -7.12 12.61
N SER A 121 -8.25 -6.58 12.88
CA SER A 121 -8.99 -5.87 11.84
C SER A 121 -8.19 -4.66 11.32
N ALA A 122 -8.48 -4.19 10.11
CA ALA A 122 -7.77 -3.02 9.57
C ALA A 122 -7.98 -1.76 10.42
N ASN A 123 -9.15 -1.60 11.02
CA ASN A 123 -9.42 -0.46 11.91
C ASN A 123 -8.64 -0.57 13.22
N ASP A 124 -8.61 -1.75 13.84
CA ASP A 124 -7.81 -1.97 15.06
C ASP A 124 -6.31 -1.80 14.76
N ALA A 125 -5.86 -2.25 13.57
CA ALA A 125 -4.49 -2.05 13.12
C ALA A 125 -4.16 -0.57 12.94
N TYR A 126 -5.09 0.23 12.40
CA TYR A 126 -4.92 1.68 12.30
C TYR A 126 -4.68 2.30 13.68
N ASP A 127 -5.54 2.03 14.63
CA ASP A 127 -5.42 2.56 16.00
C ASP A 127 -4.14 2.08 16.68
N TYR A 128 -3.82 0.80 16.53
CA TYR A 128 -2.61 0.20 17.12
C TYR A 128 -1.33 0.81 16.53
N VAL A 129 -1.25 0.91 15.21
CA VAL A 129 -0.09 1.48 14.53
C VAL A 129 0.12 2.93 14.96
N LEU A 130 -0.92 3.76 14.95
CA LEU A 130 -0.78 5.17 15.38
C LEU A 130 -0.36 5.32 16.84
N LYS A 131 -0.72 4.36 17.68
CA LYS A 131 -0.33 4.37 19.08
C LYS A 131 1.11 3.93 19.32
N TYR A 132 1.60 2.94 18.56
CA TYR A 132 2.85 2.24 18.90
C TYR A 132 3.94 2.31 17.83
N VAL A 133 3.67 2.82 16.64
CA VAL A 133 4.66 2.92 15.57
C VAL A 133 5.75 3.94 15.89
N GLY A 134 6.90 3.78 15.24
CA GLY A 134 8.04 4.67 15.38
C GLY A 134 8.96 4.30 16.54
N ALA A 135 10.01 5.09 16.71
CA ALA A 135 10.96 4.93 17.80
C ALA A 135 10.40 5.50 19.11
N ASN A 136 9.61 4.71 19.82
CA ASN A 136 8.83 5.17 20.97
C ASN A 136 9.50 4.91 22.33
N ILE A 137 10.76 4.51 22.38
CA ILE A 137 11.53 4.26 23.61
C ILE A 137 12.81 5.10 23.60
N PRO A 138 13.00 6.00 24.57
CA PRO A 138 12.13 6.32 25.71
C PRO A 138 10.90 7.14 25.35
N CYS A 139 10.93 7.88 24.24
CA CYS A 139 9.79 8.64 23.70
C CYS A 139 9.99 8.83 22.20
N ARG A 140 8.89 9.12 21.50
CA ARG A 140 8.95 9.47 20.09
C ARG A 140 9.69 10.78 19.89
N ASP A 141 10.35 10.89 18.76
CA ASP A 141 10.92 12.17 18.32
C ASP A 141 9.84 13.04 17.62
N ILE A 142 10.21 14.29 17.38
CA ILE A 142 9.33 15.28 16.75
C ILE A 142 8.89 14.90 15.33
N VAL A 143 9.68 14.08 14.62
CA VAL A 143 9.36 13.63 13.25
C VAL A 143 8.27 12.58 13.31
N ASP A 144 8.41 11.59 14.18
CA ASP A 144 7.41 10.55 14.40
C ASP A 144 6.07 11.15 14.88
N GLU A 145 6.13 12.09 15.84
CA GLU A 145 4.94 12.78 16.33
C GLU A 145 4.22 13.53 15.20
N ARG A 146 4.97 14.25 14.36
CA ARG A 146 4.41 14.98 13.21
C ARG A 146 3.76 14.00 12.22
N VAL A 147 4.44 12.92 11.84
CA VAL A 147 3.90 11.95 10.88
C VAL A 147 2.61 11.32 11.39
N ILE A 148 2.56 10.97 12.68
CA ILE A 148 1.34 10.42 13.28
C ILE A 148 0.21 11.44 13.27
N GLU A 149 0.50 12.70 13.58
CA GLU A 149 -0.52 13.76 13.54
C GLU A 149 -1.01 14.01 12.12
N GLU A 150 -0.14 13.99 11.12
CA GLU A 150 -0.53 14.07 9.71
C GLU A 150 -1.50 12.94 9.33
N VAL A 151 -1.22 11.71 9.74
CA VAL A 151 -2.10 10.57 9.47
C VAL A 151 -3.46 10.76 10.17
N LYS A 152 -3.48 11.16 11.44
CA LYS A 152 -4.71 11.37 12.21
C LYS A 152 -5.59 12.45 11.59
N THR A 153 -5.00 13.59 11.29
CA THR A 153 -5.72 14.77 10.80
C THR A 153 -6.02 14.73 9.30
N GLY A 154 -5.38 13.83 8.55
CA GLY A 154 -5.49 13.77 7.10
C GLY A 154 -4.76 14.91 6.39
N GLN A 155 -3.79 15.53 7.05
CA GLN A 155 -2.97 16.62 6.52
C GLN A 155 -1.62 16.10 6.03
N ALA A 156 -0.84 16.97 5.41
CA ALA A 156 0.54 16.68 5.06
C ALA A 156 1.38 17.92 5.25
N TYR A 157 2.56 17.76 5.80
CA TYR A 157 3.53 18.87 5.96
C TYR A 157 3.88 19.51 4.61
N TYR A 158 3.92 18.67 3.56
CA TYR A 158 4.06 19.14 2.18
C TYR A 158 2.72 19.00 1.48
N GLU A 159 1.95 20.07 1.37
CA GLU A 159 0.64 20.09 0.70
C GLU A 159 0.73 20.08 -0.84
N LYS A 160 1.92 20.31 -1.39
CA LYS A 160 2.15 20.35 -2.85
C LYS A 160 3.19 19.33 -3.23
N LYS A 161 3.07 18.80 -4.46
CA LYS A 161 4.16 18.02 -5.06
C LYS A 161 5.46 18.77 -4.86
N LEU A 162 6.44 18.08 -4.27
CA LEU A 162 7.77 18.63 -4.14
C LEU A 162 8.25 19.14 -5.50
N PRO A 163 8.85 20.34 -5.58
CA PRO A 163 9.48 20.81 -6.80
C PRO A 163 10.41 19.73 -7.37
N LYS A 164 10.54 19.66 -8.68
CA LYS A 164 11.40 18.66 -9.32
C LYS A 164 12.86 18.72 -8.85
N ASP A 165 13.28 19.88 -8.43
CA ASP A 165 14.60 20.17 -7.85
C ASP A 165 14.74 19.71 -6.38
N ALA A 166 13.64 19.51 -5.66
CA ALA A 166 13.67 18.88 -4.34
C ALA A 166 14.10 17.39 -4.38
N TYR A 167 14.08 16.78 -5.56
CA TYR A 167 14.67 15.46 -5.81
C TYR A 167 16.15 15.50 -6.20
N GLY A 168 16.71 16.70 -6.45
CA GLY A 168 18.08 16.88 -6.92
C GLY A 168 19.13 16.48 -5.87
N ASP A 169 18.87 16.75 -4.64
CA ASP A 169 19.65 16.22 -3.52
C ASP A 169 19.01 14.95 -3.01
N LYS A 170 19.39 13.90 -3.61
CA LYS A 170 18.92 12.51 -3.59
C LYS A 170 18.13 12.00 -2.36
N TRP A 171 18.01 12.70 -1.26
CA TRP A 171 17.32 12.33 -0.02
C TRP A 171 17.31 13.49 0.99
N GLY A 172 17.56 14.71 0.56
CA GLY A 172 17.77 15.90 1.39
C GLY A 172 16.52 16.52 1.99
N LEU A 173 15.47 15.72 2.17
CA LEU A 173 14.25 16.17 2.84
C LEU A 173 14.14 15.66 4.28
N ALA A 174 15.20 15.13 4.84
CA ALA A 174 15.30 15.17 6.29
C ALA A 174 15.26 16.67 6.68
N PRO A 175 14.33 17.13 7.52
CA PRO A 175 14.43 18.46 8.10
C PRO A 175 15.84 18.55 8.65
N LYS A 176 16.55 19.62 8.27
CA LYS A 176 17.85 19.90 8.90
C LYS A 176 17.60 19.83 10.40
N SER A 177 18.29 18.95 11.08
CA SER A 177 18.26 18.92 12.54
C SER A 177 18.47 20.35 12.99
N GLN A 178 17.53 20.89 13.72
CA GLN A 178 17.73 22.14 14.42
C GLN A 178 18.61 21.78 15.61
N ASP A 179 19.92 21.77 15.37
CA ASP A 179 20.89 21.82 16.45
C ASP A 179 20.87 23.21 17.09
#